data_5909ad2d0bd4c9776a711be18db5666a
#
_entry.id   5909ad2d0bd4c9776a711be18db5666a
#
_cell.length_a   1.000
_cell.length_b   1.000
_cell.length_c   1.000
_cell.angle_alpha   90.00
_cell.angle_beta   90.00
_cell.angle_gamma   90.00
#
_symmetry.space_group_name_H-M   'P 1'
#
loop_
_entity.id
_entity.type
_entity.pdbx_description
1 polymer ?
#
loop_
_entity_poly.entity_id
_entity_poly.type
_entity_poly.pdbx_seq_one_letter_code
_entity_poly.pdbx_strand_id
1 'polypeptide(L)'
;MHQAVADLAAGRDTRDGLLAACRDPRSLLAAEPMRYLQALHTVGQPEWVAMEEVPDVLPLWAHYAAILRNWGFSVWYGILNSADYGVPQTRRRAILLASRTRTAAPPAPTHAQVAEPEHLFGPGRARWVSMASALGWGATDRPVPTVCAGGGPGGGPEPFPSGSRKTLTDARARGAWKTRSPHEGTRQDPLRGDEEHRSAGVPWAAGGVGTRDRSWSLRSNSQANATVRRADEPAGTLFFGHRANECVWVPPPNLRTAAGELAPEPIRITAREAGVLQSFPADYPWAGNKGQQFSQIGNAVPPRLAVHLLAPHLGKRLGPDDFALAA
;
A
#
# COMPACT_ATOMS: atom_id res chain seq x y z
N MET A 1 -1.44 -22.95 -20.50
CA MET A 1 -0.40 -22.50 -19.54
C MET A 1 0.36 -23.67 -18.91
N HIS A 2 -0.27 -24.67 -18.30
CA HIS A 2 0.43 -25.81 -17.67
C HIS A 2 1.38 -26.53 -18.65
N GLN A 3 0.91 -26.81 -19.89
CA GLN A 3 1.77 -27.42 -20.90
C GLN A 3 2.98 -26.53 -21.24
N ALA A 4 2.79 -25.22 -21.41
CA ALA A 4 3.89 -24.31 -21.68
C ALA A 4 4.95 -24.33 -20.55
N VAL A 5 4.51 -24.33 -19.29
CA VAL A 5 5.41 -24.41 -18.13
C VAL A 5 6.16 -25.74 -18.10
N ALA A 6 5.50 -26.87 -18.37
CA ALA A 6 6.12 -28.18 -18.41
C ALA A 6 7.15 -28.29 -19.53
N ASP A 7 6.83 -27.76 -20.71
CA ASP A 7 7.74 -27.77 -21.85
C ASP A 7 8.98 -26.89 -21.62
N LEU A 8 8.76 -25.68 -21.07
CA LEU A 8 9.84 -24.78 -20.69
C LEU A 8 10.77 -25.42 -19.62
N ALA A 9 10.18 -26.10 -18.64
CA ALA A 9 10.98 -26.83 -17.63
C ALA A 9 11.81 -27.97 -18.22
N ALA A 10 11.37 -28.54 -19.36
CA ALA A 10 12.10 -29.52 -20.12
C ALA A 10 13.03 -28.91 -21.19
N GLY A 11 13.23 -27.60 -21.18
CA GLY A 11 14.09 -26.89 -22.13
C GLY A 11 13.47 -26.71 -23.53
N ARG A 12 12.18 -26.91 -23.68
CA ARG A 12 11.46 -26.73 -24.96
C ARG A 12 10.55 -25.52 -24.87
N ASP A 13 10.60 -24.62 -25.83
CA ASP A 13 9.65 -23.49 -25.92
C ASP A 13 8.59 -23.79 -27.00
N THR A 14 7.39 -24.12 -26.52
CA THR A 14 6.24 -24.48 -27.37
C THR A 14 5.16 -23.37 -27.35
N ARG A 15 5.46 -22.19 -26.77
CA ARG A 15 4.47 -21.14 -26.54
C ARG A 15 3.83 -20.60 -27.82
N ASP A 16 4.59 -20.47 -28.89
CA ASP A 16 4.07 -19.99 -30.18
C ASP A 16 2.94 -20.90 -30.72
N GLY A 17 3.10 -22.21 -30.57
CA GLY A 17 2.05 -23.17 -30.94
C GLY A 17 0.83 -23.14 -30.03
N LEU A 18 0.96 -22.66 -28.80
CA LEU A 18 -0.11 -22.56 -27.83
C LEU A 18 -0.86 -21.20 -27.87
N LEU A 19 -0.32 -20.20 -28.55
CA LEU A 19 -0.91 -18.86 -28.65
C LEU A 19 -2.33 -18.90 -29.24
N ALA A 20 -2.53 -19.69 -30.29
CA ALA A 20 -3.84 -19.82 -30.95
C ALA A 20 -4.93 -20.43 -30.05
N ALA A 21 -4.54 -21.23 -29.06
CA ALA A 21 -5.44 -21.84 -28.09
C ALA A 21 -5.69 -20.95 -26.85
N CYS A 22 -4.99 -19.83 -26.71
CA CYS A 22 -5.16 -18.92 -25.57
C CYS A 22 -6.27 -17.91 -25.84
N ARG A 23 -7.22 -17.81 -24.91
CA ARG A 23 -8.26 -16.76 -24.93
C ARG A 23 -7.63 -15.36 -24.83
N ASP A 24 -6.59 -15.20 -24.03
CA ASP A 24 -5.77 -13.99 -23.93
C ASP A 24 -4.28 -14.40 -24.07
N PRO A 25 -3.61 -14.00 -25.15
CA PRO A 25 -2.19 -14.33 -25.39
C PRO A 25 -1.27 -13.91 -24.25
N ARG A 26 -1.61 -12.83 -23.55
CA ARG A 26 -0.83 -12.32 -22.39
C ARG A 26 -0.80 -13.33 -21.25
N SER A 27 -1.75 -14.24 -21.16
CA SER A 27 -1.75 -15.29 -20.14
C SER A 27 -0.51 -16.18 -20.22
N LEU A 28 0.10 -16.35 -21.41
CA LEU A 28 1.34 -17.11 -21.56
C LEU A 28 2.55 -16.44 -20.92
N LEU A 29 2.48 -15.15 -20.62
CA LEU A 29 3.53 -14.45 -19.87
C LEU A 29 3.73 -15.05 -18.46
N ALA A 30 2.68 -15.61 -17.87
CA ALA A 30 2.80 -16.31 -16.58
C ALA A 30 3.66 -17.60 -16.66
N ALA A 31 3.94 -18.12 -17.86
CA ALA A 31 4.88 -19.22 -18.06
C ALA A 31 6.33 -18.75 -18.25
N GLU A 32 6.56 -17.50 -18.61
CA GLU A 32 7.88 -16.93 -18.90
C GLU A 32 8.91 -17.14 -17.77
N PRO A 33 8.56 -16.96 -16.48
CA PRO A 33 9.51 -17.23 -15.40
C PRO A 33 10.14 -18.62 -15.43
N MET A 34 9.42 -19.65 -15.94
CA MET A 34 9.96 -21.00 -16.01
C MET A 34 11.14 -21.10 -16.96
N ARG A 35 11.17 -20.33 -18.04
CA ARG A 35 12.32 -20.31 -18.97
C ARG A 35 13.59 -19.85 -18.26
N TYR A 36 13.49 -18.79 -17.46
CA TYR A 36 14.62 -18.29 -16.67
C TYR A 36 15.01 -19.27 -15.56
N LEU A 37 14.03 -19.84 -14.87
CA LEU A 37 14.28 -20.83 -13.81
C LEU A 37 14.99 -22.06 -14.36
N GLN A 38 14.58 -22.57 -15.53
CA GLN A 38 15.24 -23.73 -16.18
C GLN A 38 16.68 -23.39 -16.57
N ALA A 39 16.90 -22.23 -17.20
CA ALA A 39 18.26 -21.82 -17.58
C ALA A 39 19.19 -21.67 -16.36
N LEU A 40 18.69 -21.09 -15.28
CA LEU A 40 19.44 -20.96 -14.04
C LEU A 40 19.64 -22.30 -13.33
N HIS A 41 18.63 -23.18 -13.38
CA HIS A 41 18.73 -24.51 -12.79
C HIS A 41 19.89 -25.35 -13.40
N THR A 42 20.12 -25.24 -14.70
CA THR A 42 21.22 -25.99 -15.40
C THR A 42 22.61 -25.60 -14.91
N VAL A 43 22.76 -24.42 -14.32
CA VAL A 43 24.02 -23.91 -13.75
C VAL A 43 24.03 -23.91 -12.21
N GLY A 44 23.12 -24.66 -11.58
CA GLY A 44 23.05 -24.78 -10.12
C GLY A 44 22.42 -23.59 -9.39
N GLN A 45 21.76 -22.69 -10.10
CA GLN A 45 21.06 -21.48 -9.59
C GLN A 45 19.55 -21.60 -9.88
N PRO A 46 18.68 -20.74 -9.30
CA PRO A 46 18.93 -19.86 -8.14
C PRO A 46 18.85 -20.64 -6.81
N GLU A 47 19.32 -20.02 -5.72
CA GLU A 47 19.13 -20.59 -4.38
C GLU A 47 17.70 -20.42 -3.87
N TRP A 48 17.02 -19.35 -4.27
CA TRP A 48 15.66 -19.05 -3.87
C TRP A 48 14.86 -18.36 -4.97
N VAL A 49 13.55 -18.53 -4.91
CA VAL A 49 12.57 -17.98 -5.85
C VAL A 49 11.41 -17.36 -5.09
N ALA A 50 10.99 -16.17 -5.50
CA ALA A 50 9.75 -15.53 -5.05
C ALA A 50 8.98 -15.05 -6.27
N MET A 51 7.70 -15.43 -6.37
CA MET A 51 6.83 -15.02 -7.48
C MET A 51 5.50 -14.51 -6.92
N GLU A 52 4.95 -13.48 -7.54
CA GLU A 52 3.68 -12.87 -7.19
C GLU A 52 2.80 -12.73 -8.43
N GLU A 53 1.51 -13.03 -8.29
CA GLU A 53 0.51 -12.88 -9.33
C GLU A 53 -0.90 -12.74 -8.75
N VAL A 54 -1.88 -12.48 -9.62
CA VAL A 54 -3.29 -12.45 -9.24
C VAL A 54 -3.76 -13.81 -8.69
N PRO A 55 -4.78 -13.86 -7.80
CA PRO A 55 -5.22 -15.09 -7.16
C PRO A 55 -5.56 -16.23 -8.11
N ASP A 56 -6.07 -15.92 -9.30
CA ASP A 56 -6.48 -16.90 -10.31
C ASP A 56 -5.30 -17.72 -10.88
N VAL A 57 -4.07 -17.29 -10.65
CA VAL A 57 -2.86 -17.99 -11.05
C VAL A 57 -2.47 -19.11 -10.06
N LEU A 58 -3.12 -19.19 -8.91
CA LEU A 58 -2.77 -20.19 -7.88
C LEU A 58 -2.68 -21.65 -8.40
N PRO A 59 -3.56 -22.13 -9.30
CA PRO A 59 -3.42 -23.48 -9.88
C PRO A 59 -2.13 -23.64 -10.70
N LEU A 60 -1.66 -22.58 -11.35
CA LEU A 60 -0.39 -22.61 -12.06
C LEU A 60 0.78 -22.65 -11.08
N TRP A 61 0.70 -21.96 -9.93
CA TRP A 61 1.71 -22.05 -8.86
C TRP A 61 1.82 -23.46 -8.29
N ALA A 62 0.72 -24.21 -8.20
CA ALA A 62 0.76 -25.62 -7.83
C ALA A 62 1.62 -26.44 -8.82
N HIS A 63 1.50 -26.16 -10.12
CA HIS A 63 2.27 -26.82 -11.15
C HIS A 63 3.76 -26.45 -11.10
N TYR A 64 4.07 -25.15 -10.94
CA TYR A 64 5.45 -24.69 -10.69
C TYR A 64 6.03 -25.35 -9.44
N ALA A 65 5.26 -25.45 -8.37
CA ALA A 65 5.73 -26.06 -7.12
C ALA A 65 6.11 -27.53 -7.29
N ALA A 66 5.35 -28.29 -8.09
CA ALA A 66 5.69 -29.69 -8.39
C ALA A 66 7.03 -29.79 -9.11
N ILE A 67 7.26 -28.95 -10.13
CA ILE A 67 8.52 -28.93 -10.89
C ILE A 67 9.69 -28.52 -9.97
N LEU A 68 9.54 -27.43 -9.21
CA LEU A 68 10.59 -26.92 -8.34
C LEU A 68 10.96 -27.93 -7.23
N ARG A 69 9.98 -28.67 -6.69
CA ARG A 69 10.25 -29.75 -5.72
C ARG A 69 11.07 -30.86 -6.33
N ASN A 70 10.78 -31.24 -7.58
CA ASN A 70 11.61 -32.22 -8.32
C ASN A 70 13.05 -31.73 -8.58
N TRP A 71 13.24 -30.41 -8.61
CA TRP A 71 14.54 -29.77 -8.70
C TRP A 71 15.24 -29.56 -7.35
N GLY A 72 14.66 -30.08 -6.25
CA GLY A 72 15.26 -30.04 -4.91
C GLY A 72 14.96 -28.79 -4.10
N PHE A 73 13.93 -28.01 -4.47
CA PHE A 73 13.49 -26.88 -3.66
C PHE A 73 12.49 -27.30 -2.58
N SER A 74 12.60 -26.71 -1.40
CA SER A 74 11.45 -26.56 -0.51
C SER A 74 10.54 -25.50 -1.09
N VAL A 75 9.23 -25.77 -1.21
CA VAL A 75 8.29 -24.85 -1.87
C VAL A 75 7.02 -24.67 -1.05
N TRP A 76 6.67 -23.43 -0.82
CA TRP A 76 5.35 -22.99 -0.34
C TRP A 76 4.67 -22.11 -1.40
N TYR A 77 3.36 -22.23 -1.54
CA TYR A 77 2.54 -21.32 -2.35
C TYR A 77 1.17 -21.16 -1.71
N GLY A 78 0.56 -19.98 -1.88
CA GLY A 78 -0.74 -19.67 -1.30
C GLY A 78 -1.19 -18.24 -1.62
N ILE A 79 -2.34 -17.87 -1.08
CA ILE A 79 -2.86 -16.51 -1.19
C ILE A 79 -2.50 -15.74 0.07
N LEU A 80 -1.85 -14.59 -0.09
CA LEU A 80 -1.60 -13.64 0.98
C LEU A 80 -2.42 -12.36 0.75
N ASN A 81 -2.81 -11.72 1.86
CA ASN A 81 -3.46 -10.42 1.85
C ASN A 81 -2.48 -9.36 2.38
N SER A 82 -2.18 -8.35 1.58
CA SER A 82 -1.21 -7.30 1.93
C SER A 82 -1.57 -6.57 3.23
N ALA A 83 -2.86 -6.46 3.58
CA ALA A 83 -3.28 -5.83 4.83
C ALA A 83 -2.75 -6.56 6.07
N ASP A 84 -2.53 -7.88 6.00
CA ASP A 84 -1.98 -8.67 7.10
C ASP A 84 -0.50 -8.37 7.38
N TYR A 85 0.12 -7.58 6.53
CA TYR A 85 1.52 -7.15 6.59
C TYR A 85 1.68 -5.63 6.70
N GLY A 86 0.63 -4.92 7.14
CA GLY A 86 0.65 -3.49 7.42
C GLY A 86 0.55 -2.59 6.17
N VAL A 87 0.17 -3.14 5.03
CA VAL A 87 -0.19 -2.35 3.86
C VAL A 87 -1.61 -1.80 4.05
N PRO A 88 -1.88 -0.49 3.83
CA PRO A 88 -3.21 0.08 3.98
C PRO A 88 -4.17 -0.30 2.83
N GLN A 89 -4.09 -1.55 2.38
CA GLN A 89 -4.87 -2.08 1.27
C GLN A 89 -5.11 -3.58 1.42
N THR A 90 -6.36 -4.02 1.24
CA THR A 90 -6.72 -5.44 1.13
C THR A 90 -6.43 -5.93 -0.28
N ARG A 91 -5.17 -6.24 -0.57
CA ARG A 91 -4.70 -6.74 -1.86
C ARG A 91 -4.33 -8.22 -1.71
N ARG A 92 -5.15 -9.09 -2.27
CA ARG A 92 -4.89 -10.53 -2.27
C ARG A 92 -4.07 -10.93 -3.48
N ARG A 93 -3.01 -11.72 -3.27
CA ARG A 93 -2.11 -12.19 -4.32
C ARG A 93 -1.72 -13.64 -4.11
N ALA A 94 -1.57 -14.35 -5.22
CA ALA A 94 -0.98 -15.67 -5.24
C ALA A 94 0.55 -15.52 -5.16
N ILE A 95 1.12 -16.07 -4.10
CA ILE A 95 2.56 -16.05 -3.85
C ILE A 95 3.10 -17.47 -3.98
N LEU A 96 4.28 -17.60 -4.58
CA LEU A 96 5.09 -18.80 -4.51
C LEU A 96 6.46 -18.43 -3.95
N LEU A 97 6.90 -19.16 -2.94
CA LEU A 97 8.23 -19.07 -2.33
C LEU A 97 8.92 -20.40 -2.45
N ALA A 98 10.16 -20.41 -2.92
CA ALA A 98 10.95 -21.63 -2.99
C ALA A 98 12.40 -21.38 -2.56
N SER A 99 13.00 -22.33 -1.87
CA SER A 99 14.39 -22.24 -1.41
C SER A 99 15.06 -23.60 -1.43
N ARG A 100 16.34 -23.63 -1.81
CA ARG A 100 17.21 -24.82 -1.71
C ARG A 100 17.89 -24.92 -0.35
N THR A 101 18.03 -23.79 0.34
CA THR A 101 18.85 -23.70 1.56
C THR A 101 18.01 -23.57 2.82
N ARG A 102 16.70 -23.30 2.70
CA ARG A 102 15.79 -23.11 3.83
C ARG A 102 14.43 -23.74 3.55
N THR A 103 13.69 -24.05 4.60
CA THR A 103 12.27 -24.43 4.45
C THR A 103 11.45 -23.21 4.05
N ALA A 104 10.84 -23.28 2.87
CA ALA A 104 9.92 -22.24 2.41
C ALA A 104 8.61 -22.29 3.21
N ALA A 105 8.21 -21.16 3.77
CA ALA A 105 7.00 -21.01 4.56
C ALA A 105 6.40 -19.62 4.31
N PRO A 106 5.09 -19.42 4.53
CA PRO A 106 4.51 -18.09 4.49
C PRO A 106 5.12 -17.22 5.60
N PRO A 107 5.35 -15.93 5.36
CA PRO A 107 5.73 -15.02 6.43
C PRO A 107 4.62 -14.92 7.47
N ALA A 108 4.98 -14.79 8.75
CA ALA A 108 4.00 -14.59 9.80
C ALA A 108 3.30 -13.24 9.62
N PRO A 109 1.95 -13.18 9.70
CA PRO A 109 1.22 -11.93 9.63
C PRO A 109 1.48 -11.08 10.88
N THR A 110 1.65 -9.77 10.68
CA THR A 110 1.88 -8.79 11.74
C THR A 110 0.63 -7.97 12.07
N HIS A 111 -0.38 -8.01 11.20
CA HIS A 111 -1.62 -7.27 11.34
C HIS A 111 -2.82 -8.20 11.14
N ALA A 112 -3.97 -7.79 11.70
CA ALA A 112 -5.26 -8.45 11.54
C ALA A 112 -6.38 -7.42 11.42
N GLN A 113 -7.55 -7.83 10.92
CA GLN A 113 -8.72 -6.94 10.82
C GLN A 113 -9.12 -6.37 12.18
N VAL A 114 -9.02 -7.20 13.22
CA VAL A 114 -9.19 -6.82 14.63
C VAL A 114 -7.84 -7.03 15.31
N ALA A 115 -7.40 -6.06 16.12
CA ALA A 115 -6.14 -6.18 16.84
C ALA A 115 -6.18 -7.39 17.78
N GLU A 116 -5.10 -8.13 17.82
CA GLU A 116 -4.92 -9.29 18.72
C GLU A 116 -3.82 -8.94 19.71
N PRO A 117 -4.11 -9.01 21.02
CA PRO A 117 -3.09 -8.76 22.03
C PRO A 117 -1.99 -9.82 22.00
N GLU A 118 -0.82 -9.46 22.46
CA GLU A 118 0.25 -10.42 22.73
C GLU A 118 -0.21 -11.47 23.75
N HIS A 119 0.12 -12.74 23.50
CA HIS A 119 -0.24 -13.85 24.36
C HIS A 119 0.92 -14.86 24.48
N LEU A 120 0.80 -15.79 25.42
CA LEU A 120 1.87 -16.75 25.75
C LEU A 120 2.39 -17.56 24.54
N PHE A 121 1.57 -17.76 23.52
CA PHE A 121 1.89 -18.61 22.37
C PHE A 121 2.31 -17.82 21.10
N GLY A 122 2.41 -16.50 21.20
CA GLY A 122 2.87 -15.71 20.04
C GLY A 122 2.72 -14.20 20.22
N PRO A 123 3.41 -13.46 19.36
CA PRO A 123 3.27 -12.00 19.32
C PRO A 123 1.86 -11.63 18.93
N GLY A 124 1.35 -10.56 19.50
CA GLY A 124 0.08 -9.96 19.09
C GLY A 124 0.12 -9.51 17.63
N ARG A 125 -1.06 -9.21 17.06
CA ARG A 125 -1.19 -8.62 15.74
C ARG A 125 -1.84 -7.24 15.86
N ALA A 126 -1.22 -6.25 15.24
CA ALA A 126 -1.78 -4.90 15.15
C ALA A 126 -3.05 -4.90 14.29
N ARG A 127 -3.92 -3.92 14.48
CA ARG A 127 -5.05 -3.72 13.57
C ARG A 127 -4.56 -3.33 12.18
N TRP A 128 -5.27 -3.73 11.13
CA TRP A 128 -5.00 -3.29 9.77
C TRP A 128 -4.88 -1.77 9.69
N VAL A 129 -3.91 -1.32 8.92
CA VAL A 129 -3.67 0.10 8.71
C VAL A 129 -4.80 0.69 7.85
N SER A 130 -5.45 1.73 8.34
CA SER A 130 -6.48 2.43 7.59
C SER A 130 -5.90 3.41 6.56
N MET A 131 -6.67 3.75 5.54
CA MET A 131 -6.30 4.77 4.57
C MET A 131 -6.02 6.11 5.24
N ALA A 132 -6.90 6.54 6.15
CA ALA A 132 -6.75 7.79 6.87
C ALA A 132 -5.46 7.83 7.70
N SER A 133 -5.11 6.72 8.37
CA SER A 133 -3.86 6.63 9.12
C SER A 133 -2.64 6.75 8.21
N ALA A 134 -2.65 6.03 7.07
CA ALA A 134 -1.53 6.04 6.13
C ALA A 134 -1.34 7.40 5.45
N LEU A 135 -2.44 8.10 5.17
CA LEU A 135 -2.44 9.42 4.52
C LEU A 135 -2.31 10.58 5.52
N GLY A 136 -2.24 10.29 6.82
CA GLY A 136 -2.20 11.32 7.86
C GLY A 136 -3.50 12.11 8.01
N TRP A 137 -4.65 11.52 7.65
CA TRP A 137 -5.96 12.18 7.74
C TRP A 137 -6.61 11.96 9.10
N GLY A 138 -7.17 13.04 9.65
CA GLY A 138 -7.94 13.01 10.88
C GLY A 138 -7.08 12.98 12.14
N ALA A 139 -7.76 12.86 13.30
CA ALA A 139 -7.14 12.90 14.60
C ALA A 139 -5.99 11.89 14.70
N THR A 140 -4.84 12.36 15.09
CA THR A 140 -3.76 11.51 15.56
C THR A 140 -4.29 10.76 16.79
N ASP A 141 -3.80 9.57 17.08
CA ASP A 141 -4.09 8.83 18.33
C ASP A 141 -3.57 9.55 19.58
N ARG A 142 -3.04 10.75 19.40
CA ARG A 142 -2.59 11.63 20.47
C ARG A 142 -3.74 12.53 20.89
N PRO A 143 -4.02 12.65 22.19
CA PRO A 143 -5.00 13.61 22.70
C PRO A 143 -4.62 15.01 22.21
N VAL A 144 -5.53 15.66 21.50
CA VAL A 144 -5.38 17.06 21.14
C VAL A 144 -5.38 17.84 22.46
N PRO A 145 -4.41 18.72 22.73
CA PRO A 145 -4.49 19.62 23.84
C PRO A 145 -5.82 20.38 23.78
N THR A 146 -6.46 20.57 24.91
CA THR A 146 -7.73 21.29 25.00
C THR A 146 -7.57 22.65 24.30
N VAL A 147 -8.33 22.85 23.24
CA VAL A 147 -8.42 24.15 22.57
C VAL A 147 -9.37 25.00 23.41
N CYS A 148 -8.82 25.96 24.15
CA CYS A 148 -9.63 26.93 24.86
C CYS A 148 -9.87 28.14 23.95
N ALA A 149 -11.12 28.51 23.76
CA ALA A 149 -11.49 29.80 23.22
C ALA A 149 -11.22 30.85 24.30
N GLY A 150 -10.00 31.38 24.38
CA GLY A 150 -9.61 32.45 25.29
C GLY A 150 -9.29 33.67 24.49
N GLY A 151 -10.08 34.76 24.68
CA GLY A 151 -9.77 36.07 24.16
C GLY A 151 -8.66 36.69 24.99
N GLY A 152 -7.45 36.85 24.46
CA GLY A 152 -6.45 37.76 25.02
C GLY A 152 -6.79 39.22 24.70
N PRO A 153 -6.09 40.23 25.29
CA PRO A 153 -6.35 41.64 25.07
C PRO A 153 -6.34 42.14 23.63
N GLY A 154 -6.02 41.27 22.66
CA GLY A 154 -6.04 41.56 21.23
C GLY A 154 -7.15 40.85 20.44
N GLY A 155 -8.12 40.21 21.10
CA GLY A 155 -9.37 39.74 20.48
C GLY A 155 -9.26 38.50 19.58
N GLY A 156 -8.08 37.85 19.47
CA GLY A 156 -7.90 36.63 18.71
C GLY A 156 -8.04 35.37 19.58
N PRO A 157 -8.62 34.28 19.08
CA PRO A 157 -8.59 33.00 19.79
C PRO A 157 -7.14 32.56 19.99
N GLU A 158 -6.71 32.49 21.24
CA GLU A 158 -5.45 31.84 21.55
C GLU A 158 -5.65 30.35 21.38
N PRO A 159 -4.99 29.74 20.38
CA PRO A 159 -5.29 28.34 20.02
C PRO A 159 -4.85 27.33 21.08
N PHE A 160 -4.12 27.79 22.14
CA PHE A 160 -3.61 26.87 23.16
C PHE A 160 -3.54 27.54 24.55
N PRO A 161 -3.99 26.87 25.62
CA PRO A 161 -3.70 27.28 26.99
C PRO A 161 -2.19 27.31 27.21
N SER A 162 -1.71 28.15 28.11
CA SER A 162 -0.28 28.34 28.40
C SER A 162 0.48 27.03 28.68
N GLY A 163 -0.16 26.04 29.31
CA GLY A 163 0.40 24.70 29.53
C GLY A 163 0.59 23.88 28.26
N SER A 164 -0.30 24.06 27.29
CA SER A 164 -0.20 23.34 26.01
C SER A 164 0.88 23.91 25.10
N ARG A 165 1.19 25.20 25.19
CA ARG A 165 2.35 25.80 24.49
C ARG A 165 3.65 25.15 24.90
N LYS A 166 3.86 24.95 26.18
CA LYS A 166 5.06 24.28 26.68
C LYS A 166 5.16 22.86 26.14
N THR A 167 4.07 22.11 26.19
CA THR A 167 4.03 20.74 25.66
C THR A 167 4.33 20.70 24.16
N LEU A 168 3.82 21.65 23.37
CA LEU A 168 4.11 21.76 21.95
C LEU A 168 5.55 22.17 21.66
N THR A 169 6.08 23.12 22.44
CA THR A 169 7.49 23.55 22.35
C THR A 169 8.41 22.39 22.69
N ASP A 170 8.10 21.63 23.72
CA ASP A 170 8.88 20.46 24.13
C ASP A 170 8.78 19.33 23.09
N ALA A 171 7.61 19.12 22.48
CA ALA A 171 7.43 18.16 21.39
C ALA A 171 8.20 18.56 20.12
N ARG A 172 8.20 19.86 19.81
CA ARG A 172 8.99 20.43 18.70
C ARG A 172 10.51 20.28 18.95
N ALA A 173 10.96 20.59 20.16
CA ALA A 173 12.36 20.45 20.54
C ALA A 173 12.86 19.00 20.47
N ARG A 174 11.98 18.02 20.72
CA ARG A 174 12.27 16.59 20.58
C ARG A 174 12.10 16.05 19.15
N GLY A 175 11.80 16.92 18.19
CA GLY A 175 11.53 16.49 16.80
C GLY A 175 10.25 15.67 16.61
N ALA A 176 9.45 15.52 17.68
CA ALA A 176 8.23 14.71 17.64
C ALA A 176 7.07 15.39 16.88
N TRP A 177 7.18 16.68 16.63
CA TRP A 177 6.19 17.45 15.86
C TRP A 177 6.81 18.71 15.28
N LYS A 178 6.57 18.98 14.00
CA LYS A 178 6.95 20.22 13.33
C LYS A 178 5.71 21.08 13.13
N THR A 179 5.58 22.15 13.92
CA THR A 179 4.60 23.20 13.61
C THR A 179 5.15 24.06 12.50
N ARG A 180 4.32 24.36 11.55
CA ARG A 180 4.64 25.27 10.47
C ARG A 180 4.22 26.69 10.85
N SER A 181 5.13 27.63 10.83
CA SER A 181 4.81 29.04 10.80
C SER A 181 4.12 29.37 9.47
N PRO A 182 3.07 30.20 9.44
CA PRO A 182 2.44 30.64 8.19
C PRO A 182 3.43 31.28 7.20
N HIS A 183 4.57 31.73 7.66
CA HIS A 183 5.60 32.39 6.87
C HIS A 183 6.78 31.50 6.46
N GLU A 184 6.97 30.34 7.08
CA GLU A 184 8.08 29.42 6.74
C GLU A 184 7.77 28.46 5.59
N GLY A 185 6.62 28.63 4.97
CA GLY A 185 6.02 27.61 4.13
C GLY A 185 6.40 27.61 2.68
N THR A 186 7.39 28.33 2.21
CA THR A 186 7.53 28.52 0.75
C THR A 186 8.71 27.80 0.11
N ARG A 187 9.66 27.27 0.83
CA ARG A 187 10.89 26.80 0.16
C ARG A 187 11.31 25.34 0.33
N GLN A 188 10.78 24.56 1.26
CA GLN A 188 11.29 23.20 1.48
C GLN A 188 10.26 22.20 2.02
N ASP A 189 9.01 22.36 1.66
CA ASP A 189 8.01 21.36 1.97
C ASP A 189 7.85 20.41 0.80
N PRO A 190 8.33 19.17 0.88
CA PRO A 190 8.12 18.18 -0.15
C PRO A 190 6.62 17.94 -0.43
N LEU A 191 5.75 18.40 0.49
CA LEU A 191 4.31 18.36 0.35
C LEU A 191 3.72 19.54 -0.45
N ARG A 192 4.53 20.50 -0.86
CA ARG A 192 4.06 21.74 -1.51
C ARG A 192 4.43 21.86 -2.98
N GLY A 193 4.92 20.79 -3.60
CA GLY A 193 5.57 20.84 -4.91
C GLY A 193 4.64 21.04 -6.10
N ASP A 194 3.35 20.74 -5.99
CA ASP A 194 2.43 20.81 -7.13
C ASP A 194 0.98 21.03 -6.72
N GLU A 195 0.13 21.38 -7.66
CA GLU A 195 -1.31 21.55 -7.45
C GLU A 195 -2.00 20.23 -7.07
N GLU A 196 -1.46 19.12 -7.51
CA GLU A 196 -1.94 17.78 -7.21
C GLU A 196 -1.83 17.48 -5.71
N HIS A 197 -0.78 17.98 -5.08
CA HIS A 197 -0.58 17.87 -3.66
C HIS A 197 -1.55 18.73 -2.85
N ARG A 198 -1.91 19.90 -3.34
CA ARG A 198 -2.93 20.76 -2.70
C ARG A 198 -4.29 20.08 -2.71
N SER A 199 -4.62 19.34 -3.75
CA SER A 199 -5.87 18.59 -3.83
C SER A 199 -5.92 17.37 -2.90
N ALA A 200 -4.78 16.89 -2.43
CA ALA A 200 -4.68 15.79 -1.47
C ALA A 200 -5.15 16.16 -0.05
N GLY A 201 -5.51 17.43 0.19
CA GLY A 201 -6.10 17.87 1.44
C GLY A 201 -5.20 17.61 2.63
N VAL A 202 -4.09 18.34 2.71
CA VAL A 202 -3.24 18.29 3.91
C VAL A 202 -4.07 18.73 5.12
N PRO A 203 -4.12 17.95 6.21
CA PRO A 203 -5.07 18.12 7.32
C PRO A 203 -5.00 19.44 8.08
N TRP A 204 -4.12 20.31 7.73
CA TRP A 204 -3.85 21.54 8.48
C TRP A 204 -4.31 22.83 7.78
N ALA A 205 -4.94 22.76 6.61
CA ALA A 205 -5.49 23.94 5.98
C ALA A 205 -6.56 24.52 6.91
N ALA A 206 -6.13 25.42 7.78
CA ALA A 206 -6.99 26.08 8.74
C ALA A 206 -8.17 26.72 8.02
N GLY A 207 -9.39 26.27 8.32
CA GLY A 207 -10.63 26.92 7.91
C GLY A 207 -11.05 26.73 6.45
N GLY A 208 -10.34 25.95 5.65
CA GLY A 208 -10.73 25.63 4.27
C GLY A 208 -11.64 24.41 4.22
N VAL A 209 -12.75 24.55 3.52
CA VAL A 209 -13.57 23.46 3.04
C VAL A 209 -12.67 22.49 2.30
N GLY A 210 -12.46 21.29 2.81
CA GLY A 210 -11.74 20.27 2.08
C GLY A 210 -10.66 19.50 2.80
N THR A 211 -10.51 19.65 4.13
CA THR A 211 -9.72 18.68 4.88
C THR A 211 -10.42 17.34 4.88
N ARG A 212 -9.89 16.42 4.11
CA ARG A 212 -10.37 15.05 4.11
C ARG A 212 -10.02 14.41 5.45
N ASP A 213 -11.00 13.74 6.04
CA ASP A 213 -10.88 13.07 7.32
C ASP A 213 -11.40 11.62 7.21
N ARG A 214 -11.51 10.94 8.33
CA ARG A 214 -12.01 9.57 8.42
C ARG A 214 -13.44 9.37 7.94
N SER A 215 -14.21 10.44 7.73
CA SER A 215 -15.59 10.37 7.24
C SER A 215 -15.69 10.22 5.73
N TRP A 216 -14.64 10.50 5.01
CA TRP A 216 -14.56 10.31 3.57
C TRP A 216 -14.50 8.82 3.19
N SER A 217 -14.84 8.52 1.97
CA SER A 217 -14.79 7.17 1.43
C SER A 217 -14.04 7.15 0.10
N LEU A 218 -13.27 6.10 -0.15
CA LEU A 218 -12.64 5.85 -1.44
C LEU A 218 -13.57 4.95 -2.26
N ARG A 219 -14.04 5.44 -3.39
CA ARG A 219 -14.69 4.64 -4.41
C ARG A 219 -13.67 4.21 -5.45
N SER A 220 -13.47 2.92 -5.59
CA SER A 220 -12.65 2.33 -6.64
C SER A 220 -13.56 1.74 -7.70
N ASN A 221 -13.34 2.13 -8.95
CA ASN A 221 -14.15 1.80 -10.11
C ASN A 221 -15.49 2.56 -10.20
N SER A 222 -15.93 2.87 -11.43
CA SER A 222 -17.21 3.56 -11.72
C SER A 222 -18.31 2.63 -12.23
N GLN A 223 -18.02 1.34 -12.40
CA GLN A 223 -18.94 0.34 -12.97
C GLN A 223 -19.72 -0.42 -11.88
N ALA A 224 -20.55 -1.37 -12.30
CA ALA A 224 -21.41 -2.15 -11.40
C ALA A 224 -20.68 -2.91 -10.28
N ASN A 225 -19.37 -3.13 -10.41
CA ASN A 225 -18.51 -3.73 -9.40
C ASN A 225 -17.70 -2.69 -8.60
N ALA A 226 -18.15 -1.44 -8.58
CA ALA A 226 -17.51 -0.40 -7.76
C ALA A 226 -17.52 -0.80 -6.28
N THR A 227 -16.37 -0.67 -5.65
CA THR A 227 -16.25 -0.83 -4.20
C THR A 227 -16.08 0.53 -3.53
N VAL A 228 -16.79 0.73 -2.43
CA VAL A 228 -16.68 1.93 -1.60
C VAL A 228 -16.15 1.50 -0.24
N ARG A 229 -15.05 2.10 0.17
CA ARG A 229 -14.42 1.87 1.48
C ARG A 229 -14.27 3.17 2.22
N ARG A 230 -14.63 3.19 3.49
CA ARG A 230 -14.43 4.35 4.35
C ARG A 230 -12.94 4.60 4.58
N ALA A 231 -12.54 5.85 4.81
CA ALA A 231 -11.13 6.18 5.04
C ALA A 231 -10.57 5.58 6.34
N ASP A 232 -11.43 5.18 7.29
CA ASP A 232 -11.04 4.46 8.51
C ASP A 232 -10.84 2.94 8.30
N GLU A 233 -10.96 2.46 7.06
CA GLU A 233 -10.68 1.09 6.64
C GLU A 233 -9.46 1.05 5.69
N PRO A 234 -8.85 -0.14 5.45
CA PRO A 234 -7.92 -0.30 4.34
C PRO A 234 -8.62 -0.14 3.00
N ALA A 235 -7.91 0.39 1.99
CA ALA A 235 -8.40 0.42 0.62
C ALA A 235 -8.73 -0.99 0.12
N GLY A 236 -9.65 -1.10 -0.84
CA GLY A 236 -9.74 -2.28 -1.68
C GLY A 236 -8.53 -2.38 -2.61
N THR A 237 -8.40 -3.47 -3.37
CA THR A 237 -7.35 -3.56 -4.39
C THR A 237 -7.50 -2.40 -5.38
N LEU A 238 -6.45 -1.60 -5.52
CA LEU A 238 -6.43 -0.50 -6.46
C LEU A 238 -6.13 -1.04 -7.86
N PHE A 239 -7.07 -0.85 -8.77
CA PHE A 239 -6.92 -1.15 -10.18
C PHE A 239 -6.83 0.14 -10.96
N PHE A 240 -5.79 0.28 -11.74
CA PHE A 240 -5.63 1.39 -12.66
C PHE A 240 -5.52 0.81 -14.07
N GLY A 241 -6.67 0.58 -14.70
CA GLY A 241 -6.75 0.19 -16.11
C GLY A 241 -6.61 1.40 -17.04
N HIS A 242 -7.09 1.26 -18.29
CA HIS A 242 -7.07 2.34 -19.30
C HIS A 242 -7.84 3.62 -18.87
N ARG A 243 -8.57 3.58 -17.76
CA ARG A 243 -9.32 4.70 -17.18
C ARG A 243 -8.84 4.95 -15.76
N ALA A 244 -7.65 5.54 -15.61
CA ALA A 244 -7.08 5.98 -14.32
C ALA A 244 -8.00 6.91 -13.50
N ASN A 245 -9.16 7.27 -14.04
CA ASN A 245 -10.10 8.24 -13.51
C ASN A 245 -11.16 7.66 -12.57
N GLU A 246 -11.10 6.36 -12.30
CA GLU A 246 -12.20 5.67 -11.62
C GLU A 246 -12.05 5.59 -10.10
N CYS A 247 -10.86 5.89 -9.55
CA CYS A 247 -10.67 5.98 -8.11
C CYS A 247 -10.86 7.42 -7.65
N VAL A 248 -11.90 7.63 -6.84
CA VAL A 248 -12.27 8.96 -6.35
C VAL A 248 -12.58 8.93 -4.85
N TRP A 249 -12.19 9.99 -4.17
CA TRP A 249 -12.62 10.28 -2.82
C TRP A 249 -14.00 10.88 -2.84
N VAL A 250 -14.91 10.28 -2.10
CA VAL A 250 -16.31 10.70 -1.98
C VAL A 250 -16.50 11.32 -0.61
N PRO A 251 -16.97 12.58 -0.52
CA PRO A 251 -17.26 13.21 0.74
C PRO A 251 -18.49 12.58 1.41
N PRO A 252 -18.65 12.69 2.74
CA PRO A 252 -19.87 12.29 3.40
C PRO A 252 -21.06 13.14 2.89
N PRO A 253 -22.27 12.56 2.81
CA PRO A 253 -23.42 13.19 2.14
C PRO A 253 -23.89 14.53 2.73
N ASN A 254 -23.53 14.81 3.97
CA ASN A 254 -23.93 16.03 4.68
C ASN A 254 -22.78 17.02 4.92
N LEU A 255 -21.65 16.80 4.28
CA LEU A 255 -20.52 17.72 4.42
C LEU A 255 -20.89 19.05 3.76
N ARG A 256 -20.85 20.12 4.55
CA ARG A 256 -21.01 21.48 4.05
C ARG A 256 -19.70 22.23 4.11
N THR A 257 -19.53 23.15 3.18
CA THR A 257 -18.42 24.11 3.19
C THR A 257 -18.55 25.08 4.35
N ALA A 258 -17.47 25.76 4.71
CA ALA A 258 -17.54 26.85 5.69
C ALA A 258 -18.52 27.97 5.27
N ALA A 259 -18.80 28.10 3.98
CA ALA A 259 -19.80 28.98 3.40
C ALA A 259 -21.24 28.41 3.43
N GLY A 260 -21.43 27.20 3.97
CA GLY A 260 -22.74 26.52 4.04
C GLY A 260 -23.20 25.81 2.77
N GLU A 261 -22.37 25.81 1.72
CA GLU A 261 -22.64 25.12 0.47
C GLU A 261 -22.47 23.60 0.62
N LEU A 262 -23.07 22.81 -0.27
CA LEU A 262 -22.88 21.37 -0.30
C LEU A 262 -21.41 21.02 -0.57
N ALA A 263 -20.98 19.87 -0.05
CA ALA A 263 -19.64 19.37 -0.22
C ALA A 263 -19.18 19.36 -1.69
N PRO A 264 -17.88 19.53 -1.93
CA PRO A 264 -17.32 19.45 -3.27
C PRO A 264 -17.64 18.12 -3.93
N GLU A 265 -17.63 18.11 -5.26
CA GLU A 265 -17.73 16.89 -6.04
C GLU A 265 -16.64 15.86 -5.64
N PRO A 266 -16.84 14.58 -5.95
CA PRO A 266 -15.83 13.55 -5.70
C PRO A 266 -14.47 13.94 -6.30
N ILE A 267 -13.42 13.81 -5.50
CA ILE A 267 -12.07 14.23 -5.87
C ILE A 267 -11.26 13.00 -6.33
N ARG A 268 -10.62 13.08 -7.47
CA ARG A 268 -9.77 11.99 -7.96
C ARG A 268 -8.60 11.74 -7.02
N ILE A 269 -8.28 10.45 -6.81
CA ILE A 269 -7.06 10.08 -6.08
C ILE A 269 -5.82 10.56 -6.84
N THR A 270 -4.82 11.03 -6.13
CA THR A 270 -3.52 11.37 -6.70
C THR A 270 -2.61 10.14 -6.81
N ALA A 271 -1.59 10.19 -7.68
CA ALA A 271 -0.58 9.13 -7.78
C ALA A 271 0.16 8.94 -6.46
N ARG A 272 0.43 10.04 -5.75
CA ARG A 272 1.03 10.02 -4.43
C ARG A 272 0.17 9.27 -3.41
N GLU A 273 -1.10 9.61 -3.28
CA GLU A 273 -2.02 8.91 -2.37
C GLU A 273 -2.13 7.43 -2.72
N ALA A 274 -2.28 7.11 -4.00
CA ALA A 274 -2.33 5.74 -4.47
C ALA A 274 -1.04 4.96 -4.15
N GLY A 275 0.13 5.60 -4.29
CA GLY A 275 1.44 5.05 -3.91
C GLY A 275 1.53 4.77 -2.41
N VAL A 276 1.12 5.72 -1.57
CA VAL A 276 1.07 5.54 -0.10
C VAL A 276 0.13 4.41 0.29
N LEU A 277 -1.02 4.28 -0.36
CA LEU A 277 -1.95 3.15 -0.12
C LEU A 277 -1.39 1.79 -0.58
N GLN A 278 -0.33 1.79 -1.39
CA GLN A 278 0.49 0.63 -1.73
C GLN A 278 1.74 0.49 -0.84
N SER A 279 1.86 1.30 0.22
CA SER A 279 3.03 1.37 1.11
C SER A 279 4.33 1.90 0.48
N PHE A 280 4.26 2.62 -0.62
CA PHE A 280 5.40 3.38 -1.12
C PHE A 280 5.60 4.68 -0.33
N PRO A 281 6.83 5.20 -0.25
CA PRO A 281 7.07 6.54 0.27
C PRO A 281 6.24 7.59 -0.48
N ALA A 282 5.83 8.63 0.23
CA ALA A 282 4.98 9.67 -0.32
C ALA A 282 5.65 10.47 -1.45
N ASP A 283 6.96 10.52 -1.47
CA ASP A 283 7.80 11.22 -2.44
C ASP A 283 8.41 10.27 -3.49
N TYR A 284 7.88 9.06 -3.63
CA TYR A 284 8.37 8.09 -4.61
C TYR A 284 8.30 8.65 -6.04
N PRO A 285 9.41 8.62 -6.80
CA PRO A 285 9.53 9.28 -8.10
C PRO A 285 8.87 8.49 -9.23
N TRP A 286 7.54 8.45 -9.26
CA TRP A 286 6.79 7.80 -10.34
C TRP A 286 7.13 8.43 -11.69
N ALA A 287 7.41 7.62 -12.71
CA ALA A 287 7.84 8.09 -14.01
C ALA A 287 6.69 8.18 -15.02
N GLY A 288 6.85 9.06 -16.01
CA GLY A 288 5.94 9.18 -17.14
C GLY A 288 4.70 10.02 -16.86
N ASN A 289 3.72 9.92 -17.76
CA ASN A 289 2.44 10.62 -17.60
C ASN A 289 1.57 9.98 -16.51
N LYS A 290 0.50 10.68 -16.13
CA LYS A 290 -0.41 10.28 -15.06
C LYS A 290 -0.93 8.82 -15.19
N GLY A 291 -1.32 8.42 -16.39
CA GLY A 291 -1.78 7.05 -16.66
C GLY A 291 -0.69 6.01 -16.44
N GLN A 292 0.55 6.32 -16.84
CA GLN A 292 1.71 5.45 -16.64
C GLN A 292 2.07 5.33 -15.15
N GLN A 293 2.03 6.42 -14.40
CA GLN A 293 2.24 6.41 -12.95
C GLN A 293 1.23 5.51 -12.24
N PHE A 294 -0.05 5.65 -12.52
CA PHE A 294 -1.08 4.78 -11.95
C PHE A 294 -0.94 3.32 -12.38
N SER A 295 -0.50 3.07 -13.62
CA SER A 295 -0.21 1.70 -14.07
C SER A 295 0.96 1.08 -13.28
N GLN A 296 2.02 1.85 -13.04
CA GLN A 296 3.15 1.40 -12.20
C GLN A 296 2.66 1.06 -10.78
N ILE A 297 1.90 1.95 -10.15
CA ILE A 297 1.36 1.74 -8.81
C ILE A 297 0.48 0.47 -8.74
N GLY A 298 -0.46 0.32 -9.67
CA GLY A 298 -1.40 -0.81 -9.67
C GLY A 298 -0.71 -2.17 -9.88
N ASN A 299 0.38 -2.19 -10.64
CA ASN A 299 1.14 -3.41 -10.94
C ASN A 299 2.25 -3.71 -9.93
N ALA A 300 2.59 -2.76 -9.07
CA ALA A 300 3.66 -2.96 -8.10
C ALA A 300 3.28 -3.96 -7.00
N VAL A 301 4.26 -4.73 -6.56
CA VAL A 301 4.19 -5.44 -5.28
C VAL A 301 4.37 -4.41 -4.16
N PRO A 302 3.47 -4.33 -3.17
CA PRO A 302 3.62 -3.39 -2.07
C PRO A 302 4.96 -3.61 -1.33
N PRO A 303 5.78 -2.58 -1.13
CA PRO A 303 7.10 -2.70 -0.49
C PRO A 303 7.05 -3.40 0.87
N ARG A 304 6.08 -3.10 1.71
CA ARG A 304 5.93 -3.78 3.01
C ARG A 304 5.69 -5.29 2.85
N LEU A 305 4.83 -5.70 1.91
CA LEU A 305 4.65 -7.12 1.63
C LEU A 305 5.95 -7.75 1.09
N ALA A 306 6.63 -7.08 0.15
CA ALA A 306 7.88 -7.57 -0.42
C ALA A 306 8.96 -7.80 0.66
N VAL A 307 9.09 -6.89 1.63
CA VAL A 307 10.02 -7.05 2.76
C VAL A 307 9.70 -8.31 3.56
N HIS A 308 8.44 -8.57 3.88
CA HIS A 308 8.03 -9.79 4.60
C HIS A 308 8.31 -11.07 3.80
N LEU A 309 8.13 -11.03 2.46
CA LEU A 309 8.41 -12.18 1.60
C LEU A 309 9.91 -12.48 1.49
N LEU A 310 10.74 -11.44 1.39
CA LEU A 310 12.17 -11.58 1.10
C LEU A 310 13.04 -11.76 2.36
N ALA A 311 12.64 -11.16 3.49
CA ALA A 311 13.44 -11.20 4.71
C ALA A 311 13.83 -12.61 5.17
N PRO A 312 12.94 -13.64 5.14
CA PRO A 312 13.31 -14.99 5.51
C PRO A 312 14.40 -15.58 4.62
N HIS A 313 14.38 -15.30 3.30
CA HIS A 313 15.39 -15.75 2.37
C HIS A 313 16.74 -15.09 2.64
N LEU A 314 16.73 -13.84 3.05
CA LEU A 314 17.94 -13.09 3.42
C LEU A 314 18.41 -13.38 4.85
N GLY A 315 17.73 -14.22 5.60
CA GLY A 315 18.03 -14.48 7.00
C GLY A 315 17.83 -13.28 7.93
N LYS A 316 17.02 -12.33 7.50
CA LYS A 316 16.67 -11.13 8.27
C LYS A 316 15.47 -11.39 9.17
N ARG A 317 15.56 -10.96 10.42
CA ARG A 317 14.39 -10.80 11.30
C ARG A 317 13.91 -9.37 11.16
N LEU A 318 12.61 -9.19 10.93
CA LEU A 318 12.00 -7.88 10.84
C LEU A 318 11.62 -7.39 12.24
N GLY A 319 11.98 -6.16 12.54
CA GLY A 319 11.57 -5.45 13.75
C GLY A 319 10.69 -4.23 13.39
N PRO A 320 10.11 -3.55 14.41
CA PRO A 320 9.31 -2.34 14.19
C PRO A 320 10.04 -1.24 13.41
N ASP A 321 11.34 -1.10 13.63
CA ASP A 321 12.17 -0.06 13.03
C ASP A 321 12.42 -0.26 11.52
N ASP A 322 12.33 -1.51 11.04
CA ASP A 322 12.51 -1.82 9.61
C ASP A 322 11.40 -1.20 8.74
N PHE A 323 10.30 -0.76 9.34
CA PHE A 323 9.16 -0.13 8.67
C PHE A 323 9.05 1.37 8.93
N ALA A 324 9.90 1.92 9.78
CA ALA A 324 9.90 3.35 10.14
C ALA A 324 10.34 4.25 8.97
N LEU A 325 11.12 3.73 8.03
CA LEU A 325 11.60 4.45 6.85
C LEU A 325 10.56 4.56 5.72
N ALA A 326 9.42 3.89 5.85
CA ALA A 326 8.34 3.88 4.85
C ALA A 326 7.11 4.70 5.29
N ALA A 327 7.26 5.56 6.32
CA ALA A 327 6.21 6.42 6.85
C ALA A 327 6.39 7.88 6.42
#